data_523befee2b9692ae4b600bd751c7bd41
#
_entry.id   523befee2b9692ae4b600bd751c7bd41
#
_cell.length_a   1.000
_cell.length_b   1.000
_cell.length_c   1.000
_cell.angle_alpha   90.00
_cell.angle_beta   90.00
_cell.angle_gamma   90.00
#
_symmetry.space_group_name_H-M   'P 1'
#
loop_
_entity.id
_entity.type
_entity.pdbx_description
1 polymer ?
#
loop_
_entity_poly.entity_id
_entity_poly.type
_entity_poly.pdbx_seq_one_letter_code
_entity_poly.pdbx_strand_id
1 'polypeptide(L)'
;MTREGRFLAGTLRAASGALLAAFWKRRALAALAIVLFLALRPAALANPFRSDIASLTSGLQSAGESTESSASTQPELKTYTLPPDKKAQAIAYAHARHELYFLDFLFTTVGLCLLIQLGLAPRLRDWAEGVAHKRFLQAVLFAAPFFVLLGLFGLPAAAASHWLARYYAQSIQGWGSWFWDQIKGGAVILIVAIVLVWLFYGLVRRSPRRWWFYSWLGSLPLLVFFIFVAPIVLEPLFFQFTPLTASDPQLTAALEQVVRHGGQEIPQARMYLMNASSKVNELNAYVTGIGASERVVVWDTTIKQMTTPQILFVFGHEMGHYVLHHIRDGILFTAGVLFVFLFASFHVLHGAIRRFAAAWKIRGADDWASLPVLVLAILIFSFLFTPIDNAYSRHREHQADQYGLEVVHGIVPDAPLVAAQSFQILGEIDLAEPSPSTAEKIWFYNHPTLDERILFAQTYDPWNKGLSPQFVK
;
A
#
# COMPACT_ATOMS: atom_id res chain seq x y z
N MET A 1 57.19 -12.72 -6.00
CA MET A 1 56.59 -11.65 -5.18
C MET A 1 57.08 -11.82 -3.76
N THR A 2 57.90 -10.90 -3.30
CA THR A 2 58.60 -10.91 -2.01
C THR A 2 57.58 -10.70 -0.86
N ARG A 3 57.93 -11.15 0.35
CA ARG A 3 57.12 -11.05 1.56
C ARG A 3 56.69 -9.60 1.88
N GLU A 4 57.54 -8.63 1.47
CA GLU A 4 57.27 -7.18 1.60
C GLU A 4 56.19 -6.66 0.64
N GLY A 5 56.08 -7.19 -0.57
CA GLY A 5 55.03 -6.81 -1.51
C GLY A 5 53.62 -7.25 -1.08
N ARG A 6 53.50 -8.33 -0.29
CA ARG A 6 52.22 -8.78 0.29
C ARG A 6 51.81 -7.96 1.51
N PHE A 7 52.80 -7.46 2.27
CA PHE A 7 52.51 -6.60 3.44
C PHE A 7 52.06 -5.20 3.01
N LEU A 8 52.74 -4.63 2.00
CA LEU A 8 52.32 -3.33 1.41
C LEU A 8 50.97 -3.38 0.71
N ALA A 9 50.66 -4.47 0.01
CA ALA A 9 49.33 -4.65 -0.60
C ALA A 9 48.18 -4.84 0.43
N GLY A 10 48.48 -5.47 1.57
CA GLY A 10 47.56 -5.63 2.69
C GLY A 10 47.29 -4.32 3.42
N THR A 11 48.32 -3.52 3.68
CA THR A 11 48.20 -2.21 4.33
C THR A 11 47.52 -1.17 3.45
N LEU A 12 47.79 -1.16 2.14
CA LEU A 12 47.09 -0.29 1.18
C LEU A 12 45.62 -0.64 1.03
N ARG A 13 45.25 -1.93 1.05
CA ARG A 13 43.84 -2.36 1.06
C ARG A 13 43.12 -2.02 2.37
N ALA A 14 43.77 -2.13 3.51
CA ALA A 14 43.21 -1.75 4.81
C ALA A 14 43.06 -0.22 4.92
N ALA A 15 44.05 0.55 4.44
CA ALA A 15 43.99 2.02 4.41
C ALA A 15 42.91 2.54 3.44
N SER A 16 42.75 1.93 2.26
CA SER A 16 41.69 2.30 1.31
C SER A 16 40.30 1.97 1.83
N GLY A 17 40.14 0.85 2.56
CA GLY A 17 38.89 0.48 3.22
C GLY A 17 38.52 1.44 4.35
N ALA A 18 39.48 1.87 5.16
CA ALA A 18 39.30 2.84 6.24
C ALA A 18 38.96 4.26 5.71
N LEU A 19 39.65 4.68 4.63
CA LEU A 19 39.40 5.94 3.93
C LEU A 19 38.02 5.96 3.27
N LEU A 20 37.60 4.88 2.61
CA LEU A 20 36.25 4.71 2.07
C LEU A 20 35.19 4.74 3.18
N ALA A 21 35.41 4.03 4.27
CA ALA A 21 34.48 4.06 5.42
C ALA A 21 34.39 5.44 6.07
N ALA A 22 35.50 6.18 6.20
CA ALA A 22 35.52 7.55 6.69
C ALA A 22 34.85 8.52 5.71
N PHE A 23 35.06 8.34 4.41
CA PHE A 23 34.43 9.11 3.35
C PHE A 23 32.90 8.91 3.32
N TRP A 24 32.41 7.67 3.45
CA TRP A 24 31.00 7.36 3.54
C TRP A 24 30.35 7.85 4.84
N LYS A 25 31.04 7.75 6.00
CA LYS A 25 30.56 8.33 7.27
C LYS A 25 30.31 9.83 7.16
N ARG A 26 31.25 10.57 6.56
CA ARG A 26 31.12 12.02 6.36
C ARG A 26 30.00 12.38 5.39
N ARG A 27 29.82 11.60 4.31
CA ARG A 27 28.74 11.81 3.34
C ARG A 27 27.38 11.42 3.88
N ALA A 28 27.26 10.37 4.69
CA ALA A 28 26.02 10.01 5.36
C ALA A 28 25.57 11.10 6.36
N LEU A 29 26.52 11.68 7.11
CA LEU A 29 26.22 12.81 8.00
C LEU A 29 25.86 14.09 7.24
N ALA A 30 26.53 14.34 6.09
CA ALA A 30 26.19 15.47 5.23
C ALA A 30 24.81 15.25 4.55
N ALA A 31 24.51 14.04 4.10
CA ALA A 31 23.19 13.70 3.55
C ALA A 31 22.10 13.83 4.62
N LEU A 32 22.35 13.37 5.85
CA LEU A 32 21.43 13.56 6.97
C LEU A 32 21.21 15.03 7.29
N ALA A 33 22.27 15.85 7.28
CA ALA A 33 22.18 17.29 7.49
C ALA A 33 21.38 17.99 6.37
N ILE A 34 21.56 17.56 5.11
CA ILE A 34 20.79 18.06 3.95
C ILE A 34 19.34 17.64 4.06
N VAL A 35 19.06 16.39 4.43
CA VAL A 35 17.69 15.88 4.62
C VAL A 35 17.01 16.58 5.78
N LEU A 36 17.68 16.78 6.92
CA LEU A 36 17.17 17.58 8.04
C LEU A 36 16.95 19.05 7.65
N PHE A 37 17.85 19.64 6.88
CA PHE A 37 17.70 21.00 6.35
C PHE A 37 16.52 21.14 5.39
N LEU A 38 16.29 20.15 4.51
CA LEU A 38 15.14 20.11 3.59
C LEU A 38 13.83 19.82 4.33
N ALA A 39 13.86 18.95 5.34
CA ALA A 39 12.69 18.64 6.18
C ALA A 39 12.30 19.79 7.13
N LEU A 40 13.29 20.61 7.55
CA LEU A 40 13.08 21.79 8.39
C LEU A 40 12.77 23.06 7.60
N ARG A 41 12.75 23.02 6.26
CA ARG A 41 12.20 24.13 5.48
C ARG A 41 10.71 24.24 5.82
N PRO A 42 10.27 25.31 6.51
CA PRO A 42 8.86 25.49 6.78
C PRO A 42 8.13 25.58 5.43
N ALA A 43 6.91 25.10 5.40
CA ALA A 43 5.96 25.20 4.29
C ALA A 43 5.64 26.67 3.88
N ALA A 44 6.65 27.55 3.87
CA ALA A 44 6.56 28.96 3.52
C ALA A 44 6.40 29.22 2.02
N LEU A 45 6.43 28.16 1.20
CA LEU A 45 6.24 28.28 -0.26
C LEU A 45 4.91 27.75 -0.77
N ALA A 46 3.98 27.34 0.09
CA ALA A 46 2.66 26.85 -0.31
C ALA A 46 1.54 27.71 0.29
N ASN A 47 1.58 29.02 0.13
CA ASN A 47 0.45 29.83 0.57
C ASN A 47 0.19 31.06 -0.33
N PRO A 48 -0.40 30.87 -1.54
CA PRO A 48 -1.09 31.97 -2.24
C PRO A 48 -2.61 32.02 -1.99
N PHE A 49 -3.23 31.09 -1.25
CA PHE A 49 -4.70 31.01 -1.12
C PHE A 49 -5.19 31.00 0.33
N ARG A 50 -4.86 32.05 1.09
CA ARG A 50 -5.43 32.24 2.42
C ARG A 50 -6.41 33.43 2.51
N SER A 51 -7.08 33.73 1.44
CA SER A 51 -8.17 34.73 1.48
C SER A 51 -9.32 34.20 0.65
N ASP A 52 -10.26 33.45 1.18
CA ASP A 52 -11.64 33.36 0.65
C ASP A 52 -12.47 32.18 1.22
N ILE A 53 -12.19 31.74 2.46
CA ILE A 53 -13.06 30.76 3.12
C ILE A 53 -14.31 31.39 3.78
N ALA A 54 -14.40 32.71 3.81
CA ALA A 54 -15.50 33.40 4.49
C ALA A 54 -16.71 33.71 3.59
N SER A 55 -16.65 33.44 2.27
CA SER A 55 -17.71 33.81 1.32
C SER A 55 -18.56 32.66 0.75
N LEU A 56 -18.29 31.41 1.15
CA LEU A 56 -19.00 30.23 0.58
C LEU A 56 -20.18 29.71 1.41
N THR A 57 -20.54 30.37 2.51
CA THR A 57 -21.69 29.95 3.34
C THR A 57 -23.01 30.66 3.06
N SER A 58 -23.09 31.53 2.07
CA SER A 58 -24.32 32.31 1.80
C SER A 58 -25.03 32.04 0.47
N GLY A 59 -24.67 30.94 -0.23
CA GLY A 59 -25.18 30.64 -1.59
C GLY A 59 -26.17 29.49 -1.73
N LEU A 60 -26.67 28.88 -0.63
CA LEU A 60 -27.54 27.69 -0.70
C LEU A 60 -28.99 27.95 -0.26
N GLN A 61 -29.57 29.10 -0.61
CA GLN A 61 -31.00 29.28 -0.48
C GLN A 61 -31.50 30.10 -1.68
N SER A 62 -31.90 29.42 -2.73
CA SER A 62 -32.99 29.79 -3.64
C SER A 62 -32.84 29.13 -5.02
N ALA A 63 -33.55 28.06 -5.26
CA ALA A 63 -34.12 27.71 -6.56
C ALA A 63 -35.08 26.54 -6.33
N GLY A 64 -36.31 26.90 -6.02
CA GLY A 64 -37.45 26.01 -6.18
C GLY A 64 -38.06 26.22 -7.56
N GLU A 65 -38.56 25.10 -8.11
CA GLU A 65 -39.58 25.01 -9.17
C GLU A 65 -39.31 25.62 -10.54
N SER A 66 -39.11 24.75 -11.50
CA SER A 66 -39.89 24.78 -12.76
C SER A 66 -39.76 23.41 -13.45
N THR A 67 -40.92 22.78 -13.53
CA THR A 67 -41.23 21.56 -14.28
C THR A 67 -41.17 21.89 -15.77
N GLU A 68 -40.33 21.16 -16.52
CA GLU A 68 -40.59 20.84 -17.92
C GLU A 68 -39.86 19.56 -18.33
N SER A 69 -40.67 18.57 -18.69
CA SER A 69 -40.25 17.32 -19.30
C SER A 69 -39.67 17.58 -20.68
N SER A 70 -38.38 17.46 -20.76
CA SER A 70 -37.68 17.22 -22.03
C SER A 70 -36.74 16.02 -21.79
N ALA A 71 -36.82 15.00 -22.66
CA ALA A 71 -35.91 13.90 -22.69
C ALA A 71 -34.49 14.43 -22.80
N SER A 72 -33.82 14.62 -21.67
CA SER A 72 -32.46 15.11 -21.61
C SER A 72 -31.54 13.95 -22.01
N THR A 73 -31.01 14.02 -23.22
CA THR A 73 -29.78 13.30 -23.55
C THR A 73 -28.73 13.74 -22.52
N GLN A 74 -28.52 12.94 -21.49
CA GLN A 74 -27.46 13.21 -20.52
C GLN A 74 -26.13 13.23 -21.29
N PRO A 75 -25.27 14.23 -21.07
CA PRO A 75 -24.01 14.30 -21.80
C PRO A 75 -23.18 13.06 -21.47
N GLU A 76 -22.74 12.36 -22.51
CA GLU A 76 -21.79 11.28 -22.45
C GLU A 76 -20.53 11.73 -21.68
N LEU A 77 -20.22 11.12 -20.56
CA LEU A 77 -19.00 11.39 -19.79
C LEU A 77 -17.81 10.77 -20.55
N LYS A 78 -17.19 11.50 -21.45
CA LYS A 78 -16.09 10.96 -22.28
C LYS A 78 -14.75 10.90 -21.56
N THR A 79 -14.55 11.69 -20.51
CA THR A 79 -13.31 11.81 -19.77
C THR A 79 -13.57 12.15 -18.31
N TYR A 80 -12.64 11.78 -17.43
CA TYR A 80 -12.64 12.24 -16.05
C TYR A 80 -12.35 13.73 -15.98
N THR A 81 -13.23 14.48 -15.34
CA THR A 81 -13.11 15.93 -15.25
C THR A 81 -13.33 16.42 -13.82
N LEU A 82 -12.57 17.45 -13.45
CA LEU A 82 -12.74 18.18 -12.20
C LEU A 82 -12.95 19.67 -12.49
N PRO A 83 -13.73 20.38 -11.64
CA PRO A 83 -13.72 21.84 -11.64
C PRO A 83 -12.29 22.39 -11.52
N PRO A 84 -11.97 23.55 -12.09
CA PRO A 84 -10.59 24.05 -12.16
C PRO A 84 -9.87 24.15 -10.81
N ASP A 85 -10.59 24.55 -9.76
CA ASP A 85 -10.09 24.63 -8.39
C ASP A 85 -9.79 23.23 -7.78
N LYS A 86 -10.70 22.28 -7.95
CA LYS A 86 -10.48 20.90 -7.53
C LYS A 86 -9.38 20.21 -8.35
N LYS A 87 -9.28 20.51 -9.65
CA LYS A 87 -8.21 20.00 -10.50
C LYS A 87 -6.83 20.44 -10.01
N ALA A 88 -6.68 21.72 -9.66
CA ALA A 88 -5.43 22.23 -9.11
C ALA A 88 -5.08 21.56 -7.76
N GLN A 89 -6.09 21.35 -6.91
CA GLN A 89 -5.91 20.64 -5.64
C GLN A 89 -5.51 19.18 -5.85
N ALA A 90 -6.15 18.45 -6.77
CA ALA A 90 -5.86 17.06 -7.09
C ALA A 90 -4.40 16.88 -7.57
N ILE A 91 -3.94 17.74 -8.50
CA ILE A 91 -2.56 17.74 -8.98
C ILE A 91 -1.58 18.02 -7.82
N ALA A 92 -1.83 19.05 -7.02
CA ALA A 92 -0.96 19.40 -5.89
C ALA A 92 -0.92 18.29 -4.83
N TYR A 93 -2.05 17.66 -4.57
CA TYR A 93 -2.14 16.52 -3.64
C TYR A 93 -1.39 15.30 -4.15
N ALA A 94 -1.56 14.95 -5.43
CA ALA A 94 -0.86 13.83 -6.06
C ALA A 94 0.66 14.04 -6.01
N HIS A 95 1.17 15.20 -6.45
CA HIS A 95 2.59 15.52 -6.42
C HIS A 95 3.16 15.46 -5.00
N ALA A 96 2.48 16.04 -4.01
CA ALA A 96 2.93 16.00 -2.62
C ALA A 96 2.97 14.55 -2.07
N ARG A 97 2.02 13.70 -2.44
CA ARG A 97 2.06 12.25 -2.09
C ARG A 97 3.23 11.54 -2.75
N HIS A 98 3.52 11.83 -4.02
CA HIS A 98 4.66 11.25 -4.73
C HIS A 98 5.99 11.67 -4.09
N GLU A 99 6.14 12.95 -3.73
CA GLU A 99 7.32 13.44 -2.99
C GLU A 99 7.47 12.72 -1.63
N LEU A 100 6.38 12.60 -0.86
CA LEU A 100 6.40 11.91 0.42
C LEU A 100 6.76 10.42 0.29
N TYR A 101 6.32 9.75 -0.77
CA TYR A 101 6.71 8.38 -1.06
C TYR A 101 8.23 8.22 -1.24
N PHE A 102 8.85 9.10 -2.02
CA PHE A 102 10.31 9.08 -2.20
C PHE A 102 11.06 9.49 -0.93
N LEU A 103 10.52 10.45 -0.16
CA LEU A 103 11.07 10.85 1.13
C LEU A 103 11.03 9.72 2.15
N ASP A 104 9.93 8.99 2.25
CA ASP A 104 9.81 7.83 3.14
C ASP A 104 10.84 6.74 2.80
N PHE A 105 10.95 6.40 1.51
CA PHE A 105 12.00 5.49 1.02
C PHE A 105 13.40 5.99 1.38
N LEU A 106 13.67 7.28 1.19
CA LEU A 106 14.96 7.90 1.51
C LEU A 106 15.24 7.86 3.01
N PHE A 107 14.30 8.27 3.85
CA PHE A 107 14.46 8.26 5.32
C PHE A 107 14.73 6.85 5.83
N THR A 108 13.94 5.88 5.39
CA THR A 108 14.12 4.49 5.78
C THR A 108 15.47 3.93 5.31
N THR A 109 15.86 4.22 4.07
CA THR A 109 17.17 3.82 3.50
C THR A 109 18.32 4.45 4.29
N VAL A 110 18.26 5.75 4.55
CA VAL A 110 19.26 6.47 5.35
C VAL A 110 19.33 5.91 6.76
N GLY A 111 18.18 5.67 7.39
CA GLY A 111 18.09 5.06 8.72
C GLY A 111 18.80 3.71 8.79
N LEU A 112 18.53 2.81 7.84
CA LEU A 112 19.19 1.51 7.73
C LEU A 112 20.70 1.64 7.49
N CYS A 113 21.11 2.56 6.60
CA CYS A 113 22.52 2.85 6.37
C CYS A 113 23.22 3.37 7.63
N LEU A 114 22.58 4.23 8.41
CA LEU A 114 23.09 4.73 9.68
C LEU A 114 23.22 3.60 10.71
N LEU A 115 22.23 2.73 10.85
CA LEU A 115 22.26 1.56 11.74
C LEU A 115 23.46 0.66 11.42
N ILE A 116 23.78 0.48 10.12
CA ILE A 116 24.91 -0.31 9.66
C ILE A 116 26.24 0.45 9.92
N GLN A 117 26.36 1.69 9.42
CA GLN A 117 27.63 2.44 9.40
C GLN A 117 28.09 2.92 10.79
N LEU A 118 27.14 3.29 11.66
CA LEU A 118 27.46 3.68 13.03
C LEU A 118 27.69 2.49 13.96
N GLY A 119 27.53 1.26 13.45
CA GLY A 119 27.70 0.04 14.22
C GLY A 119 26.68 -0.11 15.35
N LEU A 120 25.47 0.41 15.16
CA LEU A 120 24.39 0.28 16.15
C LEU A 120 23.87 -1.15 16.21
N ALA A 121 23.71 -1.82 15.06
CA ALA A 121 23.28 -3.20 15.01
C ALA A 121 24.22 -4.17 15.75
N PRO A 122 25.55 -4.13 15.57
CA PRO A 122 26.47 -4.90 16.40
C PRO A 122 26.38 -4.59 17.90
N ARG A 123 26.17 -3.32 18.29
CA ARG A 123 26.02 -2.95 19.70
C ARG A 123 24.74 -3.52 20.30
N LEU A 124 23.64 -3.46 19.57
CA LEU A 124 22.37 -4.09 19.99
C LEU A 124 22.51 -5.59 20.14
N ARG A 125 23.20 -6.26 19.20
CA ARG A 125 23.51 -7.68 19.28
C ARG A 125 24.34 -8.00 20.53
N ASP A 126 25.45 -7.29 20.75
CA ASP A 126 26.35 -7.53 21.87
C ASP A 126 25.60 -7.32 23.20
N TRP A 127 24.77 -6.30 23.29
CA TRP A 127 23.89 -6.08 24.45
C TRP A 127 22.89 -7.23 24.62
N ALA A 128 22.19 -7.63 23.58
CA ALA A 128 21.18 -8.70 23.65
C ALA A 128 21.82 -10.05 24.03
N GLU A 129 23.02 -10.37 23.53
CA GLU A 129 23.77 -11.57 23.87
C GLU A 129 24.36 -11.51 25.29
N GLY A 130 24.74 -10.32 25.77
CA GLY A 130 25.22 -10.11 27.14
C GLY A 130 24.12 -10.24 28.20
N VAL A 131 22.89 -9.84 27.88
CA VAL A 131 21.74 -9.86 28.81
C VAL A 131 21.04 -11.22 28.82
N ALA A 132 20.94 -11.90 27.66
CA ALA A 132 20.14 -13.11 27.53
C ALA A 132 20.91 -14.29 26.96
N HIS A 133 20.76 -15.47 27.59
CA HIS A 133 21.34 -16.72 27.10
C HIS A 133 20.41 -17.45 26.10
N LYS A 134 19.08 -17.28 26.25
CA LYS A 134 18.09 -17.93 25.36
C LYS A 134 17.94 -17.16 24.05
N ARG A 135 18.07 -17.84 22.92
CA ARG A 135 18.00 -17.22 21.57
C ARG A 135 16.71 -16.46 21.31
N PHE A 136 15.57 -16.90 21.83
CA PHE A 136 14.31 -16.14 21.71
C PHE A 136 14.40 -14.80 22.42
N LEU A 137 14.95 -14.74 23.64
CA LEU A 137 15.11 -13.48 24.38
C LEU A 137 16.13 -12.56 23.69
N GLN A 138 17.20 -13.12 23.10
CA GLN A 138 18.13 -12.34 22.26
C GLN A 138 17.40 -11.73 21.07
N ALA A 139 16.51 -12.49 20.38
CA ALA A 139 15.71 -11.98 19.28
C ALA A 139 14.79 -10.82 19.74
N VAL A 140 14.13 -10.96 20.89
CA VAL A 140 13.29 -9.88 21.48
C VAL A 140 14.13 -8.65 21.76
N LEU A 141 15.25 -8.80 22.49
CA LEU A 141 16.12 -7.67 22.87
C LEU A 141 16.79 -7.00 21.67
N PHE A 142 17.07 -7.73 20.60
CA PHE A 142 17.64 -7.17 19.38
C PHE A 142 16.57 -6.56 18.46
N ALA A 143 15.52 -7.33 18.12
CA ALA A 143 14.55 -6.93 17.12
C ALA A 143 13.63 -5.80 17.61
N ALA A 144 13.25 -5.79 18.88
CA ALA A 144 12.36 -4.73 19.39
C ALA A 144 12.98 -3.33 19.25
N PRO A 145 14.17 -3.02 19.79
CA PRO A 145 14.76 -1.70 19.59
C PRO A 145 15.15 -1.43 18.13
N PHE A 146 15.51 -2.46 17.34
CA PHE A 146 15.79 -2.30 15.92
C PHE A 146 14.56 -1.79 15.15
N PHE A 147 13.40 -2.45 15.29
CA PHE A 147 12.19 -2.05 14.59
C PHE A 147 11.58 -0.75 15.14
N VAL A 148 11.71 -0.48 16.43
CA VAL A 148 11.33 0.82 17.00
C VAL A 148 12.17 1.95 16.40
N LEU A 149 13.49 1.78 16.30
CA LEU A 149 14.36 2.76 15.66
C LEU A 149 14.00 2.94 14.18
N LEU A 150 13.75 1.84 13.46
CA LEU A 150 13.33 1.90 12.06
C LEU A 150 11.99 2.64 11.90
N GLY A 151 11.01 2.37 12.75
CA GLY A 151 9.74 3.08 12.78
C GLY A 151 9.90 4.58 13.07
N LEU A 152 10.82 4.94 13.96
CA LEU A 152 11.13 6.35 14.25
C LEU A 152 11.71 7.09 13.03
N PHE A 153 12.46 6.42 12.16
CA PHE A 153 12.92 7.00 10.89
C PHE A 153 11.79 7.23 9.89
N GLY A 154 10.77 6.37 9.85
CA GLY A 154 9.59 6.54 8.99
C GLY A 154 8.52 7.48 9.56
N LEU A 155 8.54 7.73 10.88
CA LEU A 155 7.49 8.51 11.55
C LEU A 155 7.32 9.95 11.00
N PRO A 156 8.37 10.71 10.63
CA PRO A 156 8.21 12.04 10.04
C PRO A 156 7.44 12.01 8.71
N ALA A 157 7.72 11.05 7.83
CA ALA A 157 7.02 10.90 6.56
C ALA A 157 5.57 10.47 6.78
N ALA A 158 5.31 9.55 7.70
CA ALA A 158 3.96 9.13 8.07
C ALA A 158 3.14 10.28 8.67
N ALA A 159 3.73 11.09 9.55
CA ALA A 159 3.07 12.28 10.11
C ALA A 159 2.79 13.35 9.05
N ALA A 160 3.73 13.57 8.13
CA ALA A 160 3.54 14.49 7.01
C ALA A 160 2.43 14.00 6.06
N SER A 161 2.36 12.69 5.78
CA SER A 161 1.28 12.09 4.98
C SER A 161 -0.08 12.24 5.65
N HIS A 162 -0.16 12.04 6.98
CA HIS A 162 -1.41 12.26 7.71
C HIS A 162 -1.82 13.74 7.74
N TRP A 163 -0.87 14.66 7.93
CA TRP A 163 -1.12 16.09 7.83
C TRP A 163 -1.64 16.46 6.45
N LEU A 164 -0.99 15.96 5.38
CA LEU A 164 -1.39 16.19 4.00
C LEU A 164 -2.81 15.66 3.73
N ALA A 165 -3.13 14.44 4.14
CA ALA A 165 -4.45 13.86 3.99
C ALA A 165 -5.54 14.68 4.71
N ARG A 166 -5.24 15.23 5.89
CA ARG A 166 -6.16 16.13 6.59
C ARG A 166 -6.29 17.49 5.92
N TYR A 167 -5.20 18.04 5.39
CA TYR A 167 -5.20 19.33 4.70
C TYR A 167 -6.11 19.30 3.47
N TYR A 168 -6.09 18.20 2.72
CA TYR A 168 -6.96 17.99 1.54
C TYR A 168 -8.29 17.29 1.88
N ALA A 169 -8.68 17.25 3.13
CA ALA A 169 -9.92 16.62 3.61
C ALA A 169 -10.09 15.13 3.25
N GLN A 170 -9.00 14.42 2.91
CA GLN A 170 -9.01 12.97 2.67
C GLN A 170 -9.08 12.19 3.98
N SER A 171 -8.58 12.74 5.08
CA SER A 171 -8.69 12.19 6.42
C SER A 171 -9.32 13.18 7.38
N ILE A 172 -10.30 12.71 8.14
CA ILE A 172 -10.91 13.46 9.25
C ILE A 172 -10.38 13.00 10.61
N GLN A 173 -9.51 12.02 10.63
CA GLN A 173 -8.95 11.44 11.84
C GLN A 173 -8.10 12.46 12.61
N GLY A 174 -8.44 12.68 13.89
CA GLY A 174 -7.67 13.55 14.78
C GLY A 174 -6.30 12.95 15.13
N TRP A 175 -5.31 13.79 15.44
CA TRP A 175 -3.95 13.38 15.77
C TRP A 175 -3.87 12.35 16.91
N GLY A 176 -4.67 12.50 17.97
CA GLY A 176 -4.69 11.55 19.10
C GLY A 176 -5.13 10.14 18.66
N SER A 177 -6.20 10.04 17.84
CA SER A 177 -6.66 8.77 17.27
C SER A 177 -5.63 8.19 16.32
N TRP A 178 -4.99 9.02 15.49
CA TRP A 178 -3.95 8.59 14.56
C TRP A 178 -2.73 8.02 15.30
N PHE A 179 -2.20 8.72 16.31
CA PHE A 179 -1.08 8.21 17.12
C PHE A 179 -1.44 6.90 17.83
N TRP A 180 -2.66 6.79 18.32
CA TRP A 180 -3.11 5.55 18.95
C TRP A 180 -3.17 4.38 17.94
N ASP A 181 -3.60 4.64 16.72
CA ASP A 181 -3.57 3.64 15.65
C ASP A 181 -2.14 3.27 15.25
N GLN A 182 -1.20 4.24 15.20
CA GLN A 182 0.23 3.94 14.99
C GLN A 182 0.80 3.04 16.10
N ILE A 183 0.43 3.29 17.36
CA ILE A 183 0.88 2.45 18.49
C ILE A 183 0.29 1.04 18.38
N LYS A 184 -1.01 0.89 18.12
CA LYS A 184 -1.64 -0.43 17.96
C LYS A 184 -1.04 -1.21 16.79
N GLY A 185 -0.99 -0.59 15.62
CA GLY A 185 -0.43 -1.21 14.42
C GLY A 185 1.05 -1.54 14.59
N GLY A 186 1.84 -0.61 15.16
CA GLY A 186 3.24 -0.82 15.46
C GLY A 186 3.47 -1.96 16.46
N ALA A 187 2.63 -2.10 17.48
CA ALA A 187 2.72 -3.22 18.43
C ALA A 187 2.46 -4.58 17.76
N VAL A 188 1.44 -4.67 16.92
CA VAL A 188 1.13 -5.89 16.16
C VAL A 188 2.30 -6.24 15.23
N ILE A 189 2.78 -5.26 14.44
CA ILE A 189 3.92 -5.45 13.54
C ILE A 189 5.17 -5.89 14.32
N LEU A 190 5.43 -5.27 15.47
CA LEU A 190 6.58 -5.58 16.31
C LEU A 190 6.56 -7.02 16.83
N ILE A 191 5.40 -7.48 17.32
CA ILE A 191 5.23 -8.86 17.79
C ILE A 191 5.50 -9.86 16.65
N VAL A 192 4.89 -9.63 15.49
CA VAL A 192 5.07 -10.47 14.30
C VAL A 192 6.54 -10.46 13.86
N ALA A 193 7.16 -9.27 13.77
CA ALA A 193 8.55 -9.11 13.35
C ALA A 193 9.54 -9.84 14.29
N ILE A 194 9.35 -9.76 15.61
CA ILE A 194 10.18 -10.48 16.58
C ILE A 194 10.12 -12.00 16.34
N VAL A 195 8.91 -12.54 16.17
CA VAL A 195 8.72 -13.99 15.91
C VAL A 195 9.37 -14.38 14.58
N LEU A 196 9.15 -13.59 13.52
CA LEU A 196 9.73 -13.84 12.20
C LEU A 196 11.26 -13.77 12.22
N VAL A 197 11.85 -12.78 12.90
CA VAL A 197 13.30 -12.65 13.05
C VAL A 197 13.88 -13.84 13.80
N TRP A 198 13.23 -14.26 14.88
CA TRP A 198 13.67 -15.44 15.64
C TRP A 198 13.65 -16.72 14.80
N LEU A 199 12.55 -16.98 14.08
CA LEU A 199 12.41 -18.13 13.19
C LEU A 199 13.41 -18.06 12.03
N PHE A 200 13.53 -16.91 11.38
CA PHE A 200 14.45 -16.68 10.27
C PHE A 200 15.90 -16.99 10.66
N TYR A 201 16.41 -16.40 11.74
CA TYR A 201 17.77 -16.67 12.18
C TYR A 201 17.96 -18.11 12.73
N GLY A 202 16.88 -18.71 13.25
CA GLY A 202 16.87 -20.16 13.55
C GLY A 202 17.12 -20.99 12.29
N LEU A 203 16.47 -20.60 11.20
CA LEU A 203 16.60 -21.26 9.90
C LEU A 203 17.98 -21.00 9.26
N VAL A 204 18.49 -19.76 9.29
CA VAL A 204 19.84 -19.41 8.77
C VAL A 204 20.92 -20.25 9.45
N ARG A 205 20.85 -20.41 10.80
CA ARG A 205 21.80 -21.23 11.55
C ARG A 205 21.72 -22.70 11.20
N ARG A 206 20.50 -23.23 10.99
CA ARG A 206 20.30 -24.65 10.69
C ARG A 206 20.64 -25.00 9.24
N SER A 207 20.46 -24.05 8.31
CA SER A 207 20.69 -24.25 6.87
C SER A 207 21.38 -23.05 6.22
N PRO A 208 22.67 -22.81 6.50
CA PRO A 208 23.39 -21.61 6.02
C PRO A 208 23.41 -21.44 4.50
N ARG A 209 23.36 -22.55 3.75
CA ARG A 209 23.41 -22.54 2.27
C ARG A 209 22.04 -22.42 1.59
N ARG A 210 20.96 -22.81 2.28
CA ARG A 210 19.60 -22.92 1.68
C ARG A 210 18.53 -22.18 2.47
N TRP A 211 18.91 -21.30 3.41
CA TRP A 211 17.94 -20.57 4.23
C TRP A 211 16.95 -19.76 3.39
N TRP A 212 17.40 -19.18 2.27
CA TRP A 212 16.56 -18.42 1.35
C TRP A 212 15.41 -19.27 0.79
N PHE A 213 15.69 -20.52 0.42
CA PHE A 213 14.68 -21.44 -0.11
C PHE A 213 13.68 -21.86 0.98
N TYR A 214 14.18 -22.23 2.18
CA TYR A 214 13.30 -22.61 3.27
C TYR A 214 12.52 -21.41 3.84
N SER A 215 13.08 -20.19 3.80
CA SER A 215 12.35 -18.96 4.14
C SER A 215 11.24 -18.70 3.14
N TRP A 216 11.50 -18.91 1.84
CA TRP A 216 10.48 -18.85 0.81
C TRP A 216 9.36 -19.87 1.07
N LEU A 217 9.69 -21.13 1.31
CA LEU A 217 8.71 -22.17 1.59
C LEU A 217 7.88 -21.83 2.85
N GLY A 218 8.52 -21.34 3.91
CA GLY A 218 7.85 -20.90 5.13
C GLY A 218 7.02 -19.63 4.97
N SER A 219 7.32 -18.77 3.98
CA SER A 219 6.53 -17.57 3.71
C SER A 219 5.19 -17.86 3.02
N LEU A 220 5.03 -19.01 2.33
CA LEU A 220 3.80 -19.33 1.62
C LEU A 220 2.58 -19.47 2.54
N PRO A 221 2.61 -20.26 3.65
CA PRO A 221 1.49 -20.29 4.58
C PRO A 221 1.27 -18.95 5.28
N LEU A 222 2.32 -18.15 5.52
CA LEU A 222 2.17 -16.81 6.07
C LEU A 222 1.47 -15.87 5.08
N LEU A 223 1.79 -15.95 3.79
CA LEU A 223 1.11 -15.19 2.75
C LEU A 223 -0.39 -15.48 2.72
N VAL A 224 -0.77 -16.76 2.74
CA VAL A 224 -2.16 -17.20 2.83
C VAL A 224 -2.81 -16.68 4.12
N PHE A 225 -2.14 -16.79 5.26
CA PHE A 225 -2.64 -16.28 6.53
C PHE A 225 -2.90 -14.76 6.49
N PHE A 226 -1.96 -13.96 5.97
CA PHE A 226 -2.10 -12.51 5.91
C PHE A 226 -3.19 -12.05 4.93
N ILE A 227 -3.43 -12.79 3.86
CA ILE A 227 -4.49 -12.45 2.89
C ILE A 227 -5.88 -12.79 3.45
N PHE A 228 -6.04 -13.92 4.12
CA PHE A 228 -7.38 -14.40 4.46
C PHE A 228 -7.75 -14.29 5.94
N VAL A 229 -6.80 -14.42 6.83
CA VAL A 229 -7.07 -14.43 8.27
C VAL A 229 -6.81 -13.06 8.92
N ALA A 230 -5.72 -12.41 8.52
CA ALA A 230 -5.34 -11.15 9.12
C ALA A 230 -6.42 -10.04 8.98
N PRO A 231 -7.10 -9.83 7.84
CA PRO A 231 -8.17 -8.85 7.76
C PRO A 231 -9.31 -9.10 8.75
N ILE A 232 -9.70 -10.37 8.93
CA ILE A 232 -10.79 -10.74 9.85
C ILE A 232 -10.41 -10.43 11.32
N VAL A 233 -9.12 -10.59 11.66
CA VAL A 233 -8.63 -10.40 13.04
C VAL A 233 -8.19 -8.97 13.31
N LEU A 234 -7.55 -8.32 12.34
CA LEU A 234 -6.91 -7.01 12.54
C LEU A 234 -7.85 -5.83 12.26
N GLU A 235 -8.72 -5.91 11.25
CA GLU A 235 -9.62 -4.79 10.93
C GLU A 235 -10.51 -4.37 12.10
N PRO A 236 -11.07 -5.29 12.93
CA PRO A 236 -11.86 -4.90 14.09
C PRO A 236 -11.09 -4.13 15.18
N LEU A 237 -9.75 -4.13 15.15
CA LEU A 237 -8.93 -3.28 16.03
C LEU A 237 -9.00 -1.79 15.65
N PHE A 238 -9.40 -1.50 14.42
CA PHE A 238 -9.39 -0.15 13.84
C PHE A 238 -10.78 0.36 13.48
N PHE A 239 -11.71 -0.52 13.11
CA PHE A 239 -13.04 -0.18 12.61
C PHE A 239 -14.12 -1.05 13.27
N GLN A 240 -15.35 -0.55 13.25
CA GLN A 240 -16.53 -1.30 13.69
C GLN A 240 -17.30 -1.84 12.48
N PHE A 241 -17.85 -3.03 12.63
CA PHE A 241 -18.63 -3.71 11.61
C PHE A 241 -20.03 -4.01 12.15
N THR A 242 -21.07 -3.69 11.37
CA THR A 242 -22.46 -4.00 11.67
C THR A 242 -23.09 -4.77 10.51
N PRO A 243 -24.09 -5.65 10.76
CA PRO A 243 -24.76 -6.33 9.66
C PRO A 243 -25.42 -5.31 8.71
N LEU A 244 -25.16 -5.43 7.41
CA LEU A 244 -25.73 -4.54 6.40
C LEU A 244 -27.26 -4.69 6.33
N THR A 245 -27.79 -5.90 6.57
CA THR A 245 -29.23 -6.16 6.65
C THR A 245 -29.96 -5.32 7.68
N ALA A 246 -29.29 -4.92 8.77
CA ALA A 246 -29.86 -4.06 9.80
C ALA A 246 -29.81 -2.57 9.42
N SER A 247 -28.82 -2.19 8.60
CA SER A 247 -28.60 -0.79 8.21
C SER A 247 -29.30 -0.42 6.91
N ASP A 248 -29.24 -1.30 5.91
CA ASP A 248 -29.84 -1.11 4.59
C ASP A 248 -30.28 -2.47 3.98
N PRO A 249 -31.49 -2.94 4.31
CA PRO A 249 -32.05 -4.19 3.78
C PRO A 249 -32.24 -4.17 2.27
N GLN A 250 -32.53 -2.99 1.68
CA GLN A 250 -32.78 -2.86 0.23
C GLN A 250 -31.49 -3.02 -0.55
N LEU A 251 -30.42 -2.34 -0.13
CA LEU A 251 -29.10 -2.50 -0.72
C LEU A 251 -28.61 -3.94 -0.56
N THR A 252 -28.84 -4.56 0.61
CA THR A 252 -28.43 -5.97 0.84
C THR A 252 -29.09 -6.92 -0.15
N ALA A 253 -30.40 -6.75 -0.40
CA ALA A 253 -31.12 -7.56 -1.38
C ALA A 253 -30.62 -7.33 -2.83
N ALA A 254 -30.32 -6.08 -3.17
CA ALA A 254 -29.77 -5.73 -4.48
C ALA A 254 -28.36 -6.32 -4.69
N LEU A 255 -27.49 -6.28 -3.68
CA LEU A 255 -26.19 -6.94 -3.71
C LEU A 255 -26.31 -8.46 -3.88
N GLU A 256 -27.24 -9.10 -3.18
CA GLU A 256 -27.50 -10.54 -3.33
C GLU A 256 -27.94 -10.89 -4.77
N GLN A 257 -28.71 -10.02 -5.43
CA GLN A 257 -29.10 -10.22 -6.82
C GLN A 257 -27.86 -10.25 -7.74
N VAL A 258 -26.90 -9.33 -7.56
CA VAL A 258 -25.65 -9.31 -8.32
C VAL A 258 -24.80 -10.54 -8.02
N VAL A 259 -24.71 -10.97 -6.75
CA VAL A 259 -24.01 -12.20 -6.34
C VAL A 259 -24.55 -13.42 -7.11
N ARG A 260 -25.87 -13.58 -7.13
CA ARG A 260 -26.53 -14.70 -7.81
C ARG A 260 -26.35 -14.65 -9.33
N HIS A 261 -26.45 -13.45 -9.93
CA HIS A 261 -26.23 -13.27 -11.35
C HIS A 261 -24.80 -13.65 -11.79
N GLY A 262 -23.82 -13.37 -10.94
CA GLY A 262 -22.44 -13.83 -11.14
C GLY A 262 -22.19 -15.29 -10.76
N GLY A 263 -23.23 -16.08 -10.47
CA GLY A 263 -23.12 -17.50 -10.16
C GLY A 263 -22.46 -17.80 -8.81
N GLN A 264 -22.52 -16.85 -7.87
CA GLN A 264 -21.97 -17.00 -6.52
C GLN A 264 -23.06 -17.11 -5.45
N GLU A 265 -22.69 -17.59 -4.26
CA GLU A 265 -23.57 -17.70 -3.11
C GLU A 265 -22.93 -17.07 -1.87
N ILE A 266 -23.16 -15.78 -1.65
CA ILE A 266 -22.79 -15.09 -0.40
C ILE A 266 -24.07 -14.72 0.34
N PRO A 267 -24.36 -15.37 1.48
CA PRO A 267 -25.57 -15.07 2.26
C PRO A 267 -25.58 -13.62 2.75
N GLN A 268 -26.77 -13.00 2.81
CA GLN A 268 -26.96 -11.65 3.35
C GLN A 268 -26.39 -11.49 4.77
N ALA A 269 -26.41 -12.53 5.60
CA ALA A 269 -25.83 -12.54 6.94
C ALA A 269 -24.31 -12.33 6.95
N ARG A 270 -23.64 -12.41 5.81
CA ARG A 270 -22.20 -12.15 5.62
C ARG A 270 -21.93 -10.83 4.88
N MET A 271 -22.90 -9.93 4.82
CA MET A 271 -22.76 -8.58 4.30
C MET A 271 -22.73 -7.58 5.45
N TYR A 272 -21.68 -6.76 5.49
CA TYR A 272 -21.37 -5.87 6.60
C TYR A 272 -21.21 -4.43 6.14
N LEU A 273 -21.62 -3.52 7.02
CA LEU A 273 -21.30 -2.10 6.95
C LEU A 273 -20.09 -1.82 7.84
N MET A 274 -19.09 -1.12 7.32
CA MET A 274 -17.94 -0.63 8.08
C MET A 274 -18.03 0.87 8.30
N ASN A 275 -17.77 1.34 9.54
CA ASN A 275 -17.79 2.76 9.90
C ASN A 275 -16.54 3.53 9.44
N ALA A 276 -16.24 3.55 8.15
CA ALA A 276 -15.10 4.24 7.56
C ALA A 276 -15.12 5.75 7.83
N SER A 277 -16.31 6.35 7.85
CA SER A 277 -16.52 7.78 8.13
C SER A 277 -16.03 8.25 9.50
N SER A 278 -15.60 7.34 10.37
CA SER A 278 -14.93 7.71 11.62
C SER A 278 -13.49 8.21 11.41
N LYS A 279 -12.88 7.95 10.25
CA LYS A 279 -11.48 8.25 9.98
C LYS A 279 -11.21 8.87 8.61
N VAL A 280 -11.93 8.45 7.58
CA VAL A 280 -11.68 8.84 6.17
C VAL A 280 -12.96 9.28 5.47
N ASN A 281 -12.78 10.03 4.37
CA ASN A 281 -13.84 10.38 3.45
C ASN A 281 -13.84 9.53 2.17
N GLU A 282 -12.81 8.72 1.96
CA GLU A 282 -12.66 7.81 0.82
C GLU A 282 -13.84 6.83 0.71
N LEU A 283 -14.09 6.34 -0.50
CA LEU A 283 -15.14 5.36 -0.81
C LEU A 283 -14.52 4.01 -1.05
N ASN A 284 -15.14 2.95 -0.50
CA ASN A 284 -14.71 1.59 -0.79
C ASN A 284 -15.82 0.57 -0.51
N ALA A 285 -15.72 -0.57 -1.20
CA ALA A 285 -16.38 -1.82 -0.88
C ALA A 285 -15.40 -2.95 -1.21
N TYR A 286 -15.54 -4.13 -0.61
CA TYR A 286 -14.67 -5.26 -0.93
C TYR A 286 -15.31 -6.60 -0.57
N VAL A 287 -14.87 -7.65 -1.26
CA VAL A 287 -15.16 -9.04 -0.96
C VAL A 287 -13.88 -9.68 -0.40
N THR A 288 -13.98 -10.35 0.74
CA THR A 288 -12.86 -11.01 1.40
C THR A 288 -13.26 -12.36 1.96
N GLY A 289 -12.29 -13.23 2.21
CA GLY A 289 -12.51 -14.58 2.71
C GLY A 289 -12.41 -15.64 1.63
N ILE A 290 -12.65 -16.90 2.00
CA ILE A 290 -12.68 -18.06 1.10
C ILE A 290 -13.87 -18.96 1.48
N GLY A 291 -14.68 -19.33 0.51
CA GLY A 291 -15.79 -20.28 0.68
C GLY A 291 -16.70 -19.88 1.84
N ALA A 292 -16.79 -20.68 2.90
CA ALA A 292 -17.67 -20.38 4.02
C ALA A 292 -17.30 -19.12 4.83
N SER A 293 -16.12 -18.54 4.65
CA SER A 293 -15.70 -17.28 5.32
C SER A 293 -15.86 -16.05 4.44
N GLU A 294 -16.34 -16.19 3.21
CA GLU A 294 -16.57 -15.06 2.30
C GLU A 294 -17.55 -14.06 2.90
N ARG A 295 -17.19 -12.81 2.83
CA ARG A 295 -18.00 -11.69 3.30
C ARG A 295 -17.87 -10.49 2.38
N VAL A 296 -18.94 -9.74 2.28
CA VAL A 296 -19.01 -8.44 1.62
C VAL A 296 -18.91 -7.37 2.68
N VAL A 297 -18.09 -6.36 2.45
CA VAL A 297 -18.00 -5.17 3.30
C VAL A 297 -18.22 -3.94 2.44
N VAL A 298 -19.18 -3.11 2.84
CA VAL A 298 -19.44 -1.81 2.21
C VAL A 298 -19.14 -0.72 3.24
N TRP A 299 -18.42 0.32 2.82
CA TRP A 299 -18.14 1.44 3.72
C TRP A 299 -19.36 2.36 3.85
N ASP A 300 -19.56 2.90 5.02
CA ASP A 300 -20.67 3.84 5.26
C ASP A 300 -20.52 5.16 4.48
N THR A 301 -19.28 5.55 4.13
CA THR A 301 -18.99 6.65 3.23
C THR A 301 -19.50 6.38 1.82
N THR A 302 -19.35 5.15 1.32
CA THR A 302 -19.83 4.72 0.01
C THR A 302 -21.34 4.80 -0.08
N ILE A 303 -22.05 4.28 0.92
CA ILE A 303 -23.54 4.34 0.96
C ILE A 303 -24.06 5.78 1.01
N LYS A 304 -23.33 6.68 1.67
CA LYS A 304 -23.74 8.09 1.78
C LYS A 304 -23.56 8.90 0.48
N GLN A 305 -22.64 8.51 -0.37
CA GLN A 305 -22.19 9.33 -1.50
C GLN A 305 -22.50 8.73 -2.86
N MET A 306 -22.78 7.42 -2.94
CA MET A 306 -23.11 6.73 -4.18
C MET A 306 -24.55 6.26 -4.19
N THR A 307 -25.16 6.25 -5.37
CA THR A 307 -26.48 5.64 -5.58
C THR A 307 -26.38 4.11 -5.57
N THR A 308 -27.49 3.42 -5.28
CA THR A 308 -27.51 1.95 -5.31
C THR A 308 -26.97 1.37 -6.62
N PRO A 309 -27.36 1.83 -7.83
CA PRO A 309 -26.75 1.33 -9.08
C PRO A 309 -25.22 1.46 -9.14
N GLN A 310 -24.67 2.57 -8.66
CA GLN A 310 -23.22 2.80 -8.61
C GLN A 310 -22.54 1.83 -7.62
N ILE A 311 -23.13 1.62 -6.45
CA ILE A 311 -22.64 0.64 -5.47
C ILE A 311 -22.66 -0.77 -6.06
N LEU A 312 -23.70 -1.15 -6.80
CA LEU A 312 -23.81 -2.45 -7.45
C LEU A 312 -22.71 -2.65 -8.50
N PHE A 313 -22.37 -1.61 -9.28
CA PHE A 313 -21.26 -1.68 -10.23
C PHE A 313 -19.91 -1.84 -9.52
N VAL A 314 -19.61 -1.02 -8.50
CA VAL A 314 -18.38 -1.14 -7.69
C VAL A 314 -18.31 -2.53 -7.05
N PHE A 315 -19.40 -3.01 -6.48
CA PHE A 315 -19.46 -4.35 -5.93
C PHE A 315 -19.25 -5.44 -6.99
N GLY A 316 -19.82 -5.28 -8.19
CA GLY A 316 -19.58 -6.18 -9.33
C GLY A 316 -18.11 -6.26 -9.72
N HIS A 317 -17.42 -5.12 -9.72
CA HIS A 317 -15.97 -5.05 -9.92
C HIS A 317 -15.22 -5.86 -8.86
N GLU A 318 -15.52 -5.65 -7.57
CA GLU A 318 -14.89 -6.38 -6.46
C GLU A 318 -15.15 -7.89 -6.53
N MET A 319 -16.37 -8.27 -6.91
CA MET A 319 -16.71 -9.67 -7.15
C MET A 319 -15.92 -10.26 -8.32
N GLY A 320 -15.58 -9.45 -9.33
CA GLY A 320 -14.69 -9.82 -10.42
C GLY A 320 -13.33 -10.31 -9.94
N HIS A 321 -12.72 -9.63 -8.97
CA HIS A 321 -11.45 -10.11 -8.39
C HIS A 321 -11.57 -11.50 -7.78
N TYR A 322 -12.70 -11.82 -7.20
CA TYR A 322 -12.97 -13.13 -6.61
C TYR A 322 -13.21 -14.19 -7.68
N VAL A 323 -14.17 -13.96 -8.59
CA VAL A 323 -14.62 -14.92 -9.61
C VAL A 323 -13.53 -15.22 -10.64
N LEU A 324 -12.76 -14.22 -11.04
CA LEU A 324 -11.64 -14.36 -11.98
C LEU A 324 -10.35 -14.91 -11.32
N HIS A 325 -10.44 -15.32 -10.07
CA HIS A 325 -9.34 -15.90 -9.31
C HIS A 325 -8.12 -14.98 -9.14
N HIS A 326 -8.29 -13.64 -9.17
CA HIS A 326 -7.20 -12.67 -9.02
C HIS A 326 -6.45 -12.85 -7.72
N ILE A 327 -7.14 -13.27 -6.64
CA ILE A 327 -6.52 -13.54 -5.33
C ILE A 327 -5.55 -14.72 -5.44
N ARG A 328 -5.96 -15.83 -6.05
CA ARG A 328 -5.10 -17.01 -6.28
C ARG A 328 -3.87 -16.65 -7.10
N ASP A 329 -4.11 -15.96 -8.22
CA ASP A 329 -3.05 -15.59 -9.16
C ASP A 329 -2.10 -14.55 -8.52
N GLY A 330 -2.61 -13.63 -7.69
CA GLY A 330 -1.83 -12.71 -6.89
C GLY A 330 -0.95 -13.43 -5.86
N ILE A 331 -1.46 -14.50 -5.23
CA ILE A 331 -0.66 -15.35 -4.33
C ILE A 331 0.49 -16.01 -5.09
N LEU A 332 0.23 -16.58 -6.28
CA LEU A 332 1.25 -17.22 -7.11
C LEU A 332 2.29 -16.22 -7.60
N PHE A 333 1.85 -15.04 -8.04
CA PHE A 333 2.73 -13.96 -8.46
C PHE A 333 3.62 -13.49 -7.30
N THR A 334 3.04 -13.18 -6.13
CA THR A 334 3.78 -12.77 -4.93
C THR A 334 4.74 -13.86 -4.46
N ALA A 335 4.33 -15.13 -4.51
CA ALA A 335 5.23 -16.26 -4.20
C ALA A 335 6.45 -16.30 -5.14
N GLY A 336 6.25 -16.07 -6.44
CA GLY A 336 7.34 -15.95 -7.42
C GLY A 336 8.28 -14.77 -7.12
N VAL A 337 7.71 -13.61 -6.81
CA VAL A 337 8.49 -12.41 -6.42
C VAL A 337 9.30 -12.66 -5.16
N LEU A 338 8.70 -13.23 -4.12
CA LEU A 338 9.39 -13.59 -2.88
C LEU A 338 10.54 -14.58 -3.11
N PHE A 339 10.35 -15.55 -4.02
CA PHE A 339 11.41 -16.47 -4.41
C PHE A 339 12.64 -15.73 -4.96
N VAL A 340 12.39 -14.83 -5.92
CA VAL A 340 13.47 -14.01 -6.53
C VAL A 340 14.11 -13.09 -5.49
N PHE A 341 13.33 -12.42 -4.66
CA PHE A 341 13.84 -11.49 -3.63
C PHE A 341 14.68 -12.20 -2.59
N LEU A 342 14.24 -13.34 -2.07
CA LEU A 342 15.00 -14.09 -1.08
C LEU A 342 16.27 -14.71 -1.67
N PHE A 343 16.22 -15.20 -2.92
CA PHE A 343 17.39 -15.66 -3.63
C PHE A 343 18.40 -14.53 -3.87
N ALA A 344 17.96 -13.38 -4.36
CA ALA A 344 18.81 -12.21 -4.56
C ALA A 344 19.37 -11.68 -3.22
N SER A 345 18.53 -11.63 -2.17
CA SER A 345 18.95 -11.23 -0.82
C SER A 345 20.00 -12.16 -0.24
N PHE A 346 19.92 -13.45 -0.52
CA PHE A 346 20.99 -14.40 -0.14
C PHE A 346 22.34 -14.00 -0.75
N HIS A 347 22.38 -13.70 -2.05
CA HIS A 347 23.62 -13.32 -2.73
C HIS A 347 24.14 -11.94 -2.28
N VAL A 348 23.23 -10.96 -2.13
CA VAL A 348 23.57 -9.62 -1.63
C VAL A 348 24.14 -9.70 -0.22
N LEU A 349 23.49 -10.41 0.69
CA LEU A 349 23.94 -10.56 2.08
C LEU A 349 25.33 -11.21 2.15
N HIS A 350 25.53 -12.33 1.44
CA HIS A 350 26.83 -13.01 1.43
C HIS A 350 27.91 -12.17 0.75
N GLY A 351 27.58 -11.44 -0.32
CA GLY A 351 28.49 -10.51 -0.98
C GLY A 351 28.91 -9.35 -0.07
N ALA A 352 27.93 -8.75 0.61
CA ALA A 352 28.15 -7.68 1.56
C ALA A 352 29.00 -8.12 2.76
N ILE A 353 28.71 -9.30 3.32
CA ILE A 353 29.52 -9.87 4.42
C ILE A 353 30.95 -10.13 3.96
N ARG A 354 31.17 -10.78 2.81
CA ARG A 354 32.53 -11.01 2.28
C ARG A 354 33.34 -9.73 2.13
N ARG A 355 32.67 -8.61 1.78
CA ARG A 355 33.33 -7.35 1.48
C ARG A 355 33.47 -6.42 2.68
N PHE A 356 32.49 -6.42 3.59
CA PHE A 356 32.32 -5.39 4.61
C PHE A 356 32.21 -5.93 6.05
N ALA A 357 32.32 -7.26 6.28
CA ALA A 357 32.11 -7.85 7.61
C ALA A 357 32.94 -7.19 8.71
N ALA A 358 34.23 -6.95 8.44
CA ALA A 358 35.12 -6.31 9.41
C ALA A 358 34.72 -4.85 9.71
N ALA A 359 34.36 -4.08 8.67
CA ALA A 359 33.95 -2.68 8.80
C ALA A 359 32.60 -2.54 9.56
N TRP A 360 31.67 -3.43 9.29
CA TRP A 360 30.33 -3.44 9.89
C TRP A 360 30.25 -4.30 11.16
N LYS A 361 31.35 -4.98 11.54
CA LYS A 361 31.42 -5.88 12.69
C LYS A 361 30.35 -6.99 12.67
N ILE A 362 30.02 -7.48 11.46
CA ILE A 362 29.08 -8.60 11.25
C ILE A 362 29.91 -9.89 11.22
N ARG A 363 29.55 -10.88 12.06
CA ARG A 363 30.27 -12.14 12.23
C ARG A 363 29.97 -13.15 11.11
N GLY A 364 28.73 -13.13 10.60
CA GLY A 364 28.23 -14.05 9.56
C GLY A 364 26.79 -13.75 9.18
N ALA A 365 26.23 -14.55 8.29
CA ALA A 365 24.83 -14.40 7.88
C ALA A 365 23.83 -14.70 9.00
N ASP A 366 24.23 -15.51 9.97
CA ASP A 366 23.45 -15.92 11.16
C ASP A 366 23.59 -14.95 12.34
N ASP A 367 24.39 -13.91 12.20
CA ASP A 367 24.55 -12.81 13.16
C ASP A 367 23.32 -11.88 13.12
N TRP A 368 22.74 -11.57 14.27
CA TRP A 368 21.64 -10.60 14.39
C TRP A 368 21.97 -9.25 13.71
N ALA A 369 23.22 -8.81 13.77
CA ALA A 369 23.69 -7.57 13.16
C ALA A 369 23.64 -7.58 11.63
N SER A 370 23.36 -8.70 10.97
CA SER A 370 23.16 -8.79 9.53
C SER A 370 21.74 -8.35 9.08
N LEU A 371 20.77 -8.24 10.01
CA LEU A 371 19.37 -7.91 9.73
C LEU A 371 19.20 -6.59 8.97
N PRO A 372 19.86 -5.46 9.33
CA PRO A 372 19.71 -4.22 8.58
C PRO A 372 20.13 -4.33 7.11
N VAL A 373 21.14 -5.17 6.82
CA VAL A 373 21.60 -5.41 5.43
C VAL A 373 20.54 -6.16 4.63
N LEU A 374 19.92 -7.17 5.25
CA LEU A 374 18.83 -7.93 4.64
C LEU A 374 17.60 -7.04 4.39
N VAL A 375 17.18 -6.26 5.41
CA VAL A 375 16.04 -5.35 5.30
C VAL A 375 16.29 -4.29 4.24
N LEU A 376 17.50 -3.74 4.16
CA LEU A 376 17.88 -2.78 3.13
C LEU A 376 17.82 -3.40 1.72
N ALA A 377 18.29 -4.64 1.54
CA ALA A 377 18.20 -5.32 0.26
C ALA A 377 16.74 -5.53 -0.19
N ILE A 378 15.89 -6.00 0.72
CA ILE A 378 14.45 -6.19 0.45
C ILE A 378 13.78 -4.85 0.13
N LEU A 379 14.07 -3.78 0.88
CA LEU A 379 13.54 -2.43 0.63
C LEU A 379 13.88 -1.95 -0.78
N ILE A 380 15.15 -2.08 -1.20
CA ILE A 380 15.60 -1.68 -2.54
C ILE A 380 14.92 -2.54 -3.62
N PHE A 381 14.82 -3.85 -3.43
CA PHE A 381 14.15 -4.73 -4.39
C PHE A 381 12.67 -4.40 -4.52
N SER A 382 11.96 -4.17 -3.41
CA SER A 382 10.56 -3.77 -3.42
C SER A 382 10.37 -2.46 -4.16
N PHE A 383 11.21 -1.47 -3.88
CA PHE A 383 11.18 -0.18 -4.57
C PHE A 383 11.36 -0.33 -6.09
N LEU A 384 12.38 -1.07 -6.53
CA LEU A 384 12.65 -1.29 -7.95
C LEU A 384 11.58 -2.14 -8.65
N PHE A 385 10.87 -2.97 -7.90
CA PHE A 385 9.82 -3.85 -8.42
C PHE A 385 8.45 -3.17 -8.56
N THR A 386 8.23 -2.03 -7.88
CA THR A 386 6.95 -1.29 -7.89
C THR A 386 6.34 -1.11 -9.29
N PRO A 387 7.07 -0.73 -10.35
CA PRO A 387 6.49 -0.59 -11.69
C PRO A 387 5.94 -1.90 -12.27
N ILE A 388 6.57 -3.03 -11.96
CA ILE A 388 6.14 -4.36 -12.44
C ILE A 388 4.88 -4.78 -11.70
N ASP A 389 4.84 -4.59 -10.38
CA ASP A 389 3.67 -4.85 -9.54
C ASP A 389 2.46 -4.03 -9.99
N ASN A 390 2.65 -2.72 -10.21
CA ASN A 390 1.62 -1.85 -10.74
C ASN A 390 1.11 -2.27 -12.13
N ALA A 391 2.01 -2.71 -13.03
CA ALA A 391 1.59 -3.19 -14.35
C ALA A 391 0.75 -4.47 -14.25
N TYR A 392 1.13 -5.40 -13.37
CA TYR A 392 0.36 -6.61 -13.09
C TYR A 392 -1.02 -6.25 -12.51
N SER A 393 -1.08 -5.33 -11.54
CA SER A 393 -2.32 -4.87 -10.92
C SER A 393 -3.25 -4.23 -11.96
N ARG A 394 -2.78 -3.25 -12.76
CA ARG A 394 -3.60 -2.60 -13.81
C ARG A 394 -4.27 -3.58 -14.76
N HIS A 395 -3.59 -4.67 -15.12
CA HIS A 395 -4.18 -5.69 -15.97
C HIS A 395 -5.36 -6.41 -15.29
N ARG A 396 -5.25 -6.70 -14.00
CA ARG A 396 -6.31 -7.32 -13.20
C ARG A 396 -7.49 -6.39 -12.96
N GLU A 397 -7.19 -5.13 -12.70
CA GLU A 397 -8.20 -4.08 -12.54
C GLU A 397 -9.05 -3.91 -13.79
N HIS A 398 -8.43 -3.93 -14.98
CA HIS A 398 -9.16 -3.87 -16.23
C HIS A 398 -10.09 -5.07 -16.43
N GLN A 399 -9.65 -6.27 -16.05
CA GLN A 399 -10.52 -7.47 -16.09
C GLN A 399 -11.68 -7.36 -15.09
N ALA A 400 -11.43 -6.79 -13.90
CA ALA A 400 -12.48 -6.57 -12.90
C ALA A 400 -13.49 -5.51 -13.36
N ASP A 401 -13.05 -4.44 -14.02
CA ASP A 401 -13.94 -3.45 -14.64
C ASP A 401 -14.86 -4.08 -15.68
N GLN A 402 -14.30 -4.92 -16.55
CA GLN A 402 -15.06 -5.64 -17.55
C GLN A 402 -16.08 -6.59 -16.90
N TYR A 403 -15.65 -7.39 -15.91
CA TYR A 403 -16.55 -8.28 -15.18
C TYR A 403 -17.67 -7.50 -14.47
N GLY A 404 -17.33 -6.36 -13.85
CA GLY A 404 -18.29 -5.48 -13.20
C GLY A 404 -19.41 -5.01 -14.14
N LEU A 405 -19.04 -4.60 -15.37
CA LEU A 405 -20.02 -4.24 -16.40
C LEU A 405 -20.90 -5.44 -16.83
N GLU A 406 -20.28 -6.60 -17.01
CA GLU A 406 -21.00 -7.78 -17.44
C GLU A 406 -21.98 -8.31 -16.38
N VAL A 407 -21.56 -8.32 -15.10
CA VAL A 407 -22.39 -8.87 -14.02
C VAL A 407 -23.57 -7.98 -13.62
N VAL A 408 -23.48 -6.67 -13.85
CA VAL A 408 -24.60 -5.76 -13.60
C VAL A 408 -25.50 -5.54 -14.82
N HIS A 409 -25.12 -6.06 -15.99
CA HIS A 409 -25.94 -5.95 -17.20
C HIS A 409 -27.30 -6.62 -17.00
N GLY A 410 -28.37 -5.93 -17.36
CA GLY A 410 -29.74 -6.39 -17.12
C GLY A 410 -30.27 -6.21 -15.70
N ILE A 411 -29.40 -5.87 -14.72
CA ILE A 411 -29.77 -5.50 -13.33
C ILE A 411 -29.79 -3.99 -13.19
N VAL A 412 -28.70 -3.34 -13.63
CA VAL A 412 -28.54 -1.89 -13.55
C VAL A 412 -28.91 -1.28 -14.90
N PRO A 413 -29.92 -0.38 -14.94
CA PRO A 413 -30.23 0.37 -16.16
C PRO A 413 -29.03 1.23 -16.56
N ASP A 414 -28.71 1.22 -17.87
CA ASP A 414 -27.60 1.98 -18.45
C ASP A 414 -26.26 1.74 -17.69
N ALA A 415 -25.91 0.48 -17.51
CA ALA A 415 -24.72 0.07 -16.78
C ALA A 415 -23.42 0.78 -17.25
N PRO A 416 -23.18 1.03 -18.56
CA PRO A 416 -22.03 1.80 -19.03
C PRO A 416 -21.96 3.24 -18.45
N LEU A 417 -23.09 3.96 -18.45
CA LEU A 417 -23.16 5.30 -17.90
C LEU A 417 -22.97 5.27 -16.37
N VAL A 418 -23.64 4.34 -15.68
CA VAL A 418 -23.50 4.17 -14.22
C VAL A 418 -22.05 3.88 -13.84
N ALA A 419 -21.35 3.02 -14.58
CA ALA A 419 -19.92 2.75 -14.35
C ALA A 419 -19.05 3.99 -14.55
N ALA A 420 -19.27 4.74 -15.64
CA ALA A 420 -18.57 5.98 -15.90
C ALA A 420 -18.81 7.02 -14.78
N GLN A 421 -20.04 7.16 -14.31
CA GLN A 421 -20.40 8.03 -13.19
C GLN A 421 -19.75 7.55 -11.87
N SER A 422 -19.67 6.24 -11.65
CA SER A 422 -19.00 5.68 -10.48
C SER A 422 -17.52 6.05 -10.45
N PHE A 423 -16.82 5.93 -11.58
CA PHE A 423 -15.42 6.35 -11.69
C PHE A 423 -15.25 7.86 -11.52
N GLN A 424 -16.18 8.65 -12.03
CA GLN A 424 -16.19 10.11 -11.86
C GLN A 424 -16.28 10.48 -10.37
N ILE A 425 -17.25 9.91 -9.63
CA ILE A 425 -17.45 10.17 -8.21
C ILE A 425 -16.25 9.72 -7.38
N LEU A 426 -15.71 8.51 -7.63
CA LEU A 426 -14.51 8.01 -6.96
C LEU A 426 -13.35 9.00 -7.14
N GLY A 427 -13.11 9.46 -8.37
CA GLY A 427 -12.05 10.40 -8.65
C GLY A 427 -12.24 11.77 -7.99
N GLU A 428 -13.48 12.27 -7.93
CA GLU A 428 -13.79 13.56 -7.29
C GLU A 428 -13.55 13.53 -5.78
N ILE A 429 -13.90 12.43 -5.14
CA ILE A 429 -13.78 12.27 -3.70
C ILE A 429 -12.33 12.01 -3.30
N ASP A 430 -11.64 11.15 -4.03
CA ASP A 430 -10.24 10.80 -3.75
C ASP A 430 -9.25 11.86 -4.26
N LEU A 431 -9.74 12.97 -4.85
CA LEU A 431 -8.92 13.99 -5.50
C LEU A 431 -7.91 13.36 -6.47
N ALA A 432 -8.38 12.43 -7.31
CA ALA A 432 -7.54 11.75 -8.27
C ALA A 432 -7.02 12.75 -9.33
N GLU A 433 -5.74 12.64 -9.68
CA GLU A 433 -5.13 13.48 -10.70
C GLU A 433 -5.70 13.17 -12.09
N PRO A 434 -6.30 14.15 -12.81
CA PRO A 434 -6.97 13.88 -14.09
C PRO A 434 -6.04 13.53 -15.25
N SER A 435 -4.79 13.98 -15.21
CA SER A 435 -3.88 13.86 -16.35
C SER A 435 -2.46 13.49 -15.92
N PRO A 436 -2.26 12.33 -15.26
CA PRO A 436 -0.94 11.91 -14.82
C PRO A 436 -0.02 11.64 -16.03
N SER A 437 1.26 11.96 -15.88
CA SER A 437 2.28 11.64 -16.87
C SER A 437 2.48 10.11 -17.00
N THR A 438 3.08 9.67 -18.10
CA THR A 438 3.39 8.24 -18.30
C THR A 438 4.30 7.68 -17.21
N ALA A 439 5.25 8.48 -16.72
CA ALA A 439 6.13 8.07 -15.63
C ALA A 439 5.37 7.87 -14.32
N GLU A 440 4.45 8.77 -14.00
CA GLU A 440 3.57 8.63 -12.84
C GLU A 440 2.66 7.42 -12.95
N LYS A 441 2.04 7.18 -14.11
CA LYS A 441 1.25 5.97 -14.37
C LYS A 441 2.04 4.69 -14.13
N ILE A 442 3.26 4.61 -14.61
CA ILE A 442 4.11 3.43 -14.44
C ILE A 442 4.46 3.21 -12.98
N TRP A 443 4.78 4.27 -12.23
CA TRP A 443 5.32 4.16 -10.88
C TRP A 443 4.28 4.13 -9.77
N PHE A 444 3.18 4.91 -9.90
CA PHE A 444 2.23 5.12 -8.80
C PHE A 444 0.84 4.53 -9.02
N TYR A 445 0.49 4.18 -10.28
CA TYR A 445 -0.86 3.74 -10.59
C TYR A 445 -0.95 2.21 -10.66
N ASN A 446 -1.59 1.63 -9.67
CA ASN A 446 -1.96 0.21 -9.64
C ASN A 446 -3.32 -0.07 -10.32
N HIS A 447 -4.09 0.96 -10.67
CA HIS A 447 -5.30 0.91 -11.50
C HIS A 447 -5.06 1.63 -12.82
N PRO A 448 -5.79 1.31 -13.91
CA PRO A 448 -5.86 2.17 -15.07
C PRO A 448 -6.34 3.56 -14.67
N THR A 449 -5.96 4.60 -15.41
CA THR A 449 -6.42 5.95 -15.11
C THR A 449 -7.94 6.06 -15.22
N LEU A 450 -8.54 7.01 -14.52
CA LEU A 450 -9.99 7.19 -14.57
C LEU A 450 -10.49 7.49 -15.98
N ASP A 451 -9.71 8.22 -16.80
CA ASP A 451 -10.01 8.42 -18.21
C ASP A 451 -10.07 7.09 -18.98
N GLU A 452 -9.09 6.22 -18.77
CA GLU A 452 -9.05 4.90 -19.40
C GLU A 452 -10.24 4.03 -18.96
N ARG A 453 -10.61 4.08 -17.68
CA ARG A 453 -11.75 3.34 -17.11
C ARG A 453 -13.09 3.87 -17.59
N ILE A 454 -13.29 5.19 -17.62
CA ILE A 454 -14.52 5.84 -18.12
C ILE A 454 -14.69 5.55 -19.62
N LEU A 455 -13.64 5.72 -20.42
CA LEU A 455 -13.68 5.42 -21.85
C LEU A 455 -13.99 3.95 -22.10
N PHE A 456 -13.36 3.05 -21.35
CA PHE A 456 -13.63 1.61 -21.45
C PHE A 456 -15.10 1.31 -21.13
N ALA A 457 -15.63 1.82 -20.01
CA ALA A 457 -17.00 1.59 -19.58
C ALA A 457 -18.02 1.99 -20.66
N GLN A 458 -17.80 3.12 -21.32
CA GLN A 458 -18.71 3.65 -22.37
C GLN A 458 -18.55 2.98 -23.73
N THR A 459 -17.41 2.35 -24.01
CA THR A 459 -17.14 1.70 -25.30
C THR A 459 -17.31 0.20 -25.29
N TYR A 460 -17.34 -0.41 -24.08
CA TYR A 460 -17.54 -1.83 -23.91
C TYR A 460 -19.01 -2.20 -24.05
N ASP A 461 -19.37 -2.71 -25.20
CA ASP A 461 -20.76 -3.12 -25.52
C ASP A 461 -20.73 -4.35 -26.44
N PRO A 462 -20.54 -5.57 -25.90
CA PRO A 462 -20.62 -6.78 -26.65
C PRO A 462 -22.04 -7.11 -27.12
N TRP A 463 -23.05 -6.74 -26.35
CA TRP A 463 -24.43 -7.13 -26.60
C TRP A 463 -25.01 -6.49 -27.87
N ASN A 464 -24.84 -5.18 -28.06
CA ASN A 464 -25.28 -4.49 -29.27
C ASN A 464 -24.43 -4.83 -30.48
N LYS A 465 -23.22 -5.37 -30.29
CA LYS A 465 -22.33 -5.84 -31.36
C LYS A 465 -22.59 -7.30 -31.73
N GLY A 466 -23.56 -7.98 -31.10
CA GLY A 466 -23.85 -9.40 -31.32
C GLY A 466 -22.73 -10.33 -30.86
N LEU A 467 -21.88 -9.89 -29.95
CA LEU A 467 -20.81 -10.65 -29.33
C LEU A 467 -21.26 -11.22 -28.00
N SER A 468 -20.73 -12.34 -27.60
CA SER A 468 -20.93 -12.86 -26.25
C SER A 468 -20.05 -12.12 -25.27
N PRO A 469 -20.56 -11.75 -24.06
CA PRO A 469 -19.72 -11.26 -22.98
C PRO A 469 -18.66 -12.30 -22.63
N GLN A 470 -17.54 -11.84 -22.09
CA GLN A 470 -16.37 -12.69 -21.87
C GLN A 470 -16.48 -13.53 -20.61
N PHE A 471 -17.02 -12.96 -19.53
CA PHE A 471 -16.98 -13.53 -18.19
C PHE A 471 -18.34 -13.97 -17.65
N VAL A 472 -19.41 -13.21 -17.90
CA VAL A 472 -20.77 -13.50 -17.43
C VAL A 472 -21.65 -13.84 -18.62
N LYS A 473 -22.13 -15.11 -18.67
CA LYS A 473 -22.89 -15.64 -19.80
C LYS A 473 -24.38 -15.74 -19.50
#